data_45e596678b499ef8388689d3c05cefe4
#
_entry.id   45e596678b499ef8388689d3c05cefe4
#
_cell.length_a   1.000
_cell.length_b   1.000
_cell.length_c   1.000
_cell.angle_alpha   90.00
_cell.angle_beta   90.00
_cell.angle_gamma   90.00
#
_symmetry.space_group_name_H-M   'P 1'
#
loop_
_entity.id
_entity.type
_entity.pdbx_description
1 polymer ?
#
loop_
_entity_poly.entity_id
_entity_poly.type
_entity_poly.pdbx_seq_one_letter_code
_entity_poly.pdbx_strand_id
1 'polypeptide(L)'
;VYTTHKGEVYPMPINLGTINQFFRSAHGPEAARALIKEQAAELGGKTPENLDEQGVNLIGRPLYEAFIREYTAKQWQTDPRELPASIISRLPVRYTYDNRYFNDTYEGLPVDGYTAWIERMADHPNITVQLDTDFFDTSQPINKDAVVGQVPVLYTGPVDRYFDSTEGELSWRTLDFE
;
A
#
# COMPACT_ATOMS: atom_id res chain seq x y z
N VAL A 1 -12.50 1.07 -7.05
CA VAL A 1 -12.62 1.44 -5.62
C VAL A 1 -13.29 2.80 -5.53
N TYR A 2 -14.03 3.04 -4.43
CA TYR A 2 -14.72 4.32 -4.18
C TYR A 2 -14.50 4.73 -2.73
N THR A 3 -14.58 6.03 -2.47
CA THR A 3 -14.57 6.60 -1.13
C THR A 3 -15.69 7.63 -0.96
N THR A 4 -16.00 8.01 0.26
CA THR A 4 -16.99 9.05 0.55
C THR A 4 -16.33 10.25 1.21
N HIS A 5 -16.77 11.45 0.82
CA HIS A 5 -16.37 12.69 1.47
C HIS A 5 -17.56 13.65 1.49
N LYS A 6 -17.95 14.13 2.68
CA LYS A 6 -19.09 15.04 2.87
C LYS A 6 -20.39 14.58 2.20
N GLY A 7 -20.66 13.26 2.29
CA GLY A 7 -21.87 12.65 1.74
C GLY A 7 -21.85 12.37 0.23
N GLU A 8 -20.76 12.65 -0.45
CA GLU A 8 -20.58 12.34 -1.87
C GLU A 8 -19.61 11.18 -2.09
N VAL A 9 -19.86 10.39 -3.13
CA VAL A 9 -19.03 9.25 -3.51
C VAL A 9 -18.05 9.65 -4.61
N TYR A 10 -16.76 9.35 -4.40
CA TYR A 10 -15.68 9.68 -5.32
C TYR A 10 -15.00 8.42 -5.84
N PRO A 11 -14.64 8.35 -7.13
CA PRO A 11 -13.82 7.26 -7.65
C PRO A 11 -12.38 7.35 -7.11
N MET A 12 -11.76 6.18 -6.85
CA MET A 12 -10.37 6.06 -6.44
C MET A 12 -9.66 4.98 -7.29
N PRO A 13 -8.36 5.08 -7.50
CA PRO A 13 -7.41 6.12 -7.05
C PRO A 13 -7.76 7.49 -7.62
N ILE A 14 -7.12 8.53 -7.09
CA ILE A 14 -7.36 9.91 -7.54
C ILE A 14 -7.11 10.01 -9.04
N ASN A 15 -8.14 10.39 -9.78
CA ASN A 15 -8.14 10.46 -11.22
C ASN A 15 -8.87 11.72 -11.72
N LEU A 16 -8.95 11.90 -13.03
CA LEU A 16 -9.59 13.09 -13.62
C LEU A 16 -11.05 13.23 -13.19
N GLY A 17 -11.78 12.13 -12.98
CA GLY A 17 -13.14 12.15 -12.46
C GLY A 17 -13.18 12.64 -11.01
N THR A 18 -12.28 12.15 -10.15
CA THR A 18 -12.15 12.61 -8.76
C THR A 18 -11.86 14.11 -8.71
N ILE A 19 -10.88 14.58 -9.50
CA ILE A 19 -10.47 15.98 -9.55
C ILE A 19 -11.65 16.86 -10.00
N ASN A 20 -12.28 16.52 -11.12
CA ASN A 20 -13.39 17.31 -11.65
C ASN A 20 -14.60 17.34 -10.73
N GLN A 21 -14.95 16.22 -10.12
CA GLN A 21 -16.04 16.16 -9.16
C GLN A 21 -15.74 17.01 -7.91
N PHE A 22 -14.54 16.89 -7.36
CA PHE A 22 -14.14 17.60 -6.14
C PHE A 22 -14.12 19.12 -6.35
N PHE A 23 -13.52 19.60 -7.44
CA PHE A 23 -13.43 21.02 -7.73
C PHE A 23 -14.63 21.58 -8.49
N ARG A 24 -15.69 20.77 -8.73
CA ARG A 24 -16.87 21.18 -9.51
C ARG A 24 -16.51 21.75 -10.88
N SER A 25 -15.63 21.10 -11.58
CA SER A 25 -15.03 21.55 -12.83
C SER A 25 -15.16 20.52 -13.95
N ALA A 26 -14.77 20.90 -15.16
CA ALA A 26 -14.71 20.03 -16.33
C ALA A 26 -13.33 20.17 -17.01
N HIS A 27 -12.28 20.06 -16.21
CA HIS A 27 -10.91 20.16 -16.71
C HIS A 27 -10.54 18.98 -17.61
N GLY A 28 -9.84 19.26 -18.70
CA GLY A 28 -9.06 18.25 -19.41
C GLY A 28 -7.77 17.91 -18.66
N PRO A 29 -7.02 16.89 -19.13
CA PRO A 29 -5.80 16.41 -18.46
C PRO A 29 -4.78 17.51 -18.14
N GLU A 30 -4.50 18.39 -19.08
CA GLU A 30 -3.51 19.47 -18.92
C GLU A 30 -3.95 20.52 -17.89
N ALA A 31 -5.21 20.93 -17.93
CA ALA A 31 -5.77 21.88 -16.99
C ALA A 31 -5.80 21.29 -15.56
N ALA A 32 -6.14 20.01 -15.42
CA ALA A 32 -6.10 19.32 -14.13
C ALA A 32 -4.66 19.22 -13.60
N ARG A 33 -3.67 18.94 -14.43
CA ARG A 33 -2.25 18.97 -14.04
C ARG A 33 -1.81 20.35 -13.56
N ALA A 34 -2.19 21.40 -14.27
CA ALA A 34 -1.88 22.77 -13.93
C ALA A 34 -2.51 23.15 -12.59
N LEU A 35 -3.78 22.79 -12.36
CA LEU A 35 -4.47 23.00 -11.09
C LEU A 35 -3.74 22.32 -9.92
N ILE A 36 -3.39 21.05 -10.04
CA ILE A 36 -2.69 20.32 -8.97
C ILE A 36 -1.31 20.95 -8.71
N LYS A 37 -0.59 21.33 -9.76
CA LYS A 37 0.70 22.03 -9.62
C LYS A 37 0.57 23.37 -8.90
N GLU A 38 -0.48 24.13 -9.21
CA GLU A 38 -0.79 25.38 -8.51
C GLU A 38 -1.09 25.13 -7.02
N GLN A 39 -1.91 24.13 -6.73
CA GLN A 39 -2.23 23.75 -5.33
C GLN A 39 -0.99 23.25 -4.55
N ALA A 40 -0.02 22.64 -5.22
CA ALA A 40 1.23 22.19 -4.61
C ALA A 40 2.28 23.31 -4.50
N ALA A 41 2.06 24.50 -5.06
CA ALA A 41 3.03 25.61 -5.09
C ALA A 41 3.37 26.16 -3.69
N GLU A 42 2.55 25.87 -2.67
CA GLU A 42 2.83 26.21 -1.27
C GLU A 42 4.14 25.60 -0.76
N LEU A 43 4.59 24.49 -1.36
CA LEU A 43 5.86 23.83 -0.99
C LEU A 43 7.10 24.56 -1.52
N GLY A 44 6.93 25.60 -2.34
CA GLY A 44 8.05 26.39 -2.88
C GLY A 44 9.04 25.59 -3.74
N GLY A 45 8.64 24.42 -4.25
CA GLY A 45 9.49 23.55 -5.08
C GLY A 45 10.56 22.76 -4.29
N LYS A 46 10.48 22.74 -2.95
CA LYS A 46 11.37 21.90 -2.15
C LYS A 46 11.05 20.40 -2.33
N THR A 47 12.05 19.56 -2.12
CA THR A 47 11.84 18.12 -2.04
C THR A 47 11.04 17.78 -0.77
N PRO A 48 9.93 17.04 -0.87
CA PRO A 48 9.15 16.65 0.29
C PRO A 48 9.94 15.78 1.27
N GLU A 49 9.91 16.13 2.55
CA GLU A 49 10.64 15.45 3.61
C GLU A 49 9.78 14.43 4.37
N ASN A 50 8.47 14.64 4.37
CA ASN A 50 7.50 13.81 5.10
C ASN A 50 6.28 13.50 4.25
N LEU A 51 5.37 12.67 4.79
CA LEU A 51 4.18 12.20 4.09
C LEU A 51 3.20 13.34 3.78
N ASP A 52 3.03 14.32 4.68
CA ASP A 52 2.14 15.49 4.46
C ASP A 52 2.60 16.27 3.23
N GLU A 53 3.86 16.63 3.18
CA GLU A 53 4.44 17.36 2.05
C GLU A 53 4.40 16.56 0.75
N GLN A 54 4.69 15.27 0.81
CA GLN A 54 4.62 14.41 -0.37
C GLN A 54 3.20 14.26 -0.88
N GLY A 55 2.21 14.14 0.00
CA GLY A 55 0.80 14.12 -0.36
C GLY A 55 0.36 15.40 -1.06
N VAL A 56 0.71 16.55 -0.49
CA VAL A 56 0.45 17.87 -1.12
C VAL A 56 1.16 18.00 -2.47
N ASN A 57 2.39 17.55 -2.58
CA ASN A 57 3.14 17.57 -3.84
C ASN A 57 2.46 16.75 -4.95
N LEU A 58 1.87 15.61 -4.60
CA LEU A 58 1.23 14.69 -5.55
C LEU A 58 -0.15 15.16 -6.02
N ILE A 59 -0.98 15.68 -5.11
CA ILE A 59 -2.41 15.91 -5.37
C ILE A 59 -2.93 17.28 -4.93
N GLY A 60 -2.07 18.14 -4.38
CA GLY A 60 -2.45 19.43 -3.83
C GLY A 60 -3.12 19.33 -2.46
N ARG A 61 -3.06 20.40 -1.68
CA ARG A 61 -3.58 20.46 -0.30
C ARG A 61 -5.04 20.04 -0.18
N PRO A 62 -5.97 20.57 -1.01
CA PRO A 62 -7.40 20.26 -0.82
C PRO A 62 -7.75 18.77 -0.97
N LEU A 63 -7.19 18.08 -1.98
CA LEU A 63 -7.43 16.65 -2.17
C LEU A 63 -6.72 15.81 -1.11
N TYR A 64 -5.52 16.21 -0.73
CA TYR A 64 -4.77 15.55 0.33
C TYR A 64 -5.53 15.56 1.67
N GLU A 65 -6.02 16.71 2.09
CA GLU A 65 -6.81 16.84 3.32
C GLU A 65 -8.14 16.08 3.25
N ALA A 66 -8.79 16.08 2.09
CA ALA A 66 -10.08 15.42 1.93
C ALA A 66 -10.00 13.89 1.97
N PHE A 67 -8.94 13.29 1.41
CA PHE A 67 -8.94 11.85 1.13
C PHE A 67 -7.77 11.07 1.77
N ILE A 68 -6.70 11.73 2.14
CA ILE A 68 -5.47 11.03 2.54
C ILE A 68 -5.09 11.31 3.99
N ARG A 69 -5.07 12.56 4.39
CA ARG A 69 -4.50 12.99 5.68
C ARG A 69 -5.09 12.26 6.87
N GLU A 70 -6.40 12.36 7.04
CA GLU A 70 -7.08 11.77 8.21
C GLU A 70 -7.07 10.24 8.17
N TYR A 71 -7.24 9.64 6.98
CA TYR A 71 -7.11 8.20 6.79
C TYR A 71 -5.72 7.71 7.23
N THR A 72 -4.68 8.39 6.78
CA THR A 72 -3.29 8.02 7.10
C THR A 72 -3.00 8.22 8.59
N ALA A 73 -3.40 9.35 9.16
CA ALA A 73 -3.22 9.63 10.59
C ALA A 73 -3.92 8.56 11.46
N LYS A 74 -5.15 8.17 11.09
CA LYS A 74 -5.91 7.11 11.77
C LYS A 74 -5.20 5.76 11.66
N GLN A 75 -4.76 5.38 10.47
CA GLN A 75 -4.13 4.09 10.22
C GLN A 75 -2.79 3.95 10.96
N TRP A 76 -1.99 5.00 10.94
CA TRP A 76 -0.64 4.99 11.55
C TRP A 76 -0.64 5.44 13.02
N GLN A 77 -1.76 5.99 13.53
CA GLN A 77 -1.83 6.60 14.87
C GLN A 77 -0.71 7.63 15.10
N THR A 78 -0.34 8.35 14.03
CA THR A 78 0.81 9.26 13.99
C THR A 78 0.49 10.41 13.05
N ASP A 79 0.95 11.61 13.37
CA ASP A 79 0.79 12.77 12.47
C ASP A 79 1.54 12.49 11.15
N PRO A 80 0.90 12.69 9.98
CA PRO A 80 1.55 12.50 8.68
C PRO A 80 2.84 13.29 8.48
N ARG A 81 3.05 14.38 9.22
CA ARG A 81 4.29 15.16 9.21
C ARG A 81 5.47 14.44 9.89
N GLU A 82 5.20 13.43 10.69
CA GLU A 82 6.21 12.59 11.35
C GLU A 82 6.50 11.29 10.57
N LEU A 83 5.73 11.04 9.51
CA LEU A 83 5.85 9.84 8.69
C LEU A 83 6.74 10.09 7.45
N PRO A 84 7.55 9.11 7.04
CA PRO A 84 8.39 9.24 5.85
C PRO A 84 7.60 9.48 4.57
N ALA A 85 8.09 10.35 3.70
CA ALA A 85 7.50 10.63 2.38
C ALA A 85 7.31 9.37 1.51
N SER A 86 8.17 8.37 1.69
CA SER A 86 8.14 7.11 0.92
C SER A 86 6.85 6.32 1.07
N ILE A 87 6.14 6.46 2.19
CA ILE A 87 4.87 5.73 2.44
C ILE A 87 3.83 6.05 1.36
N ILE A 88 3.69 7.30 0.94
CA ILE A 88 2.70 7.75 -0.04
C ILE A 88 3.26 7.89 -1.46
N SER A 89 4.55 7.70 -1.66
CA SER A 89 5.20 7.89 -2.97
C SER A 89 4.60 7.02 -4.08
N ARG A 90 3.95 5.91 -3.73
CA ARG A 90 3.30 4.99 -4.66
C ARG A 90 1.83 5.30 -4.93
N LEU A 91 1.28 6.38 -4.37
CA LEU A 91 -0.10 6.76 -4.63
C LEU A 91 -0.31 7.01 -6.12
N PRO A 92 -1.15 6.21 -6.81
CA PRO A 92 -1.41 6.45 -8.22
C PRO A 92 -2.30 7.69 -8.38
N VAL A 93 -1.82 8.63 -9.20
CA VAL A 93 -2.56 9.83 -9.59
C VAL A 93 -2.71 9.82 -11.09
N ARG A 94 -3.94 9.87 -11.58
CA ARG A 94 -4.24 9.71 -12.99
C ARG A 94 -4.95 10.94 -13.55
N TYR A 95 -4.46 11.46 -14.64
CA TYR A 95 -5.11 12.56 -15.37
C TYR A 95 -5.95 12.02 -16.55
N THR A 96 -6.52 10.85 -16.35
CA THR A 96 -7.48 10.17 -17.21
C THR A 96 -8.64 9.67 -16.35
N TYR A 97 -9.70 9.12 -16.95
CA TYR A 97 -10.83 8.50 -16.22
C TYR A 97 -10.57 7.01 -15.85
N ASP A 98 -9.32 6.55 -15.90
CA ASP A 98 -8.97 5.18 -15.55
C ASP A 98 -9.03 4.99 -14.03
N ASN A 99 -9.90 4.08 -13.58
CA ASN A 99 -10.15 3.75 -12.17
C ASN A 99 -9.34 2.54 -11.68
N ARG A 100 -8.47 1.94 -12.50
CA ARG A 100 -7.65 0.81 -12.10
C ARG A 100 -6.58 1.30 -11.12
N TYR A 101 -6.34 0.53 -10.08
CA TYR A 101 -5.31 0.87 -9.09
C TYR A 101 -3.90 0.64 -9.66
N PHE A 102 -3.70 -0.49 -10.33
CA PHE A 102 -2.43 -0.86 -10.93
C PHE A 102 -2.37 -0.53 -12.43
N ASN A 103 -1.17 -0.59 -13.00
CA ASN A 103 -0.91 -0.39 -14.43
C ASN A 103 -0.57 -1.72 -15.14
N ASP A 104 -0.90 -2.85 -14.53
CA ASP A 104 -0.58 -4.16 -15.04
C ASP A 104 -1.38 -4.48 -16.32
N THR A 105 -0.77 -5.25 -17.21
CA THR A 105 -1.42 -5.69 -18.46
C THR A 105 -2.60 -6.64 -18.15
N TYR A 106 -2.42 -7.48 -17.12
CA TYR A 106 -3.44 -8.42 -16.65
C TYR A 106 -3.79 -8.12 -15.20
N GLU A 107 -5.07 -8.05 -14.92
CA GLU A 107 -5.62 -7.72 -13.62
C GLU A 107 -6.87 -8.57 -13.38
N GLY A 108 -6.96 -9.22 -12.21
CA GLY A 108 -8.09 -10.06 -11.88
C GLY A 108 -7.98 -10.70 -10.51
N LEU A 109 -9.02 -11.42 -10.14
CA LEU A 109 -9.08 -12.27 -8.95
C LEU A 109 -9.21 -13.73 -9.38
N PRO A 110 -8.56 -14.66 -8.67
CA PRO A 110 -8.73 -16.09 -8.94
C PRO A 110 -10.20 -16.52 -8.75
N VAL A 111 -10.79 -17.14 -9.75
CA VAL A 111 -12.22 -17.56 -9.76
C VAL A 111 -12.52 -18.51 -8.59
N ASP A 112 -11.61 -19.46 -8.33
CA ASP A 112 -11.74 -20.47 -7.28
C ASP A 112 -11.09 -20.03 -5.95
N GLY A 113 -10.71 -18.75 -5.82
CA GLY A 113 -10.03 -18.20 -4.67
C GLY A 113 -8.51 -18.44 -4.67
N TYR A 114 -7.83 -17.75 -3.74
CA TYR A 114 -6.36 -17.77 -3.65
C TYR A 114 -5.81 -19.14 -3.23
N THR A 115 -6.50 -19.85 -2.36
CA THR A 115 -6.05 -21.18 -1.89
C THR A 115 -5.90 -22.13 -3.07
N ALA A 116 -6.95 -22.29 -3.89
CA ALA A 116 -6.91 -23.15 -5.06
C ALA A 116 -5.85 -22.72 -6.10
N TRP A 117 -5.57 -21.43 -6.20
CA TRP A 117 -4.49 -20.93 -7.04
C TRP A 117 -3.10 -21.34 -6.50
N ILE A 118 -2.85 -21.15 -5.21
CA ILE A 118 -1.60 -21.55 -4.56
C ILE A 118 -1.41 -23.07 -4.60
N GLU A 119 -2.47 -23.85 -4.34
CA GLU A 119 -2.41 -25.31 -4.45
C GLU A 119 -1.98 -25.77 -5.83
N ARG A 120 -2.54 -25.16 -6.90
CA ARG A 120 -2.11 -25.45 -8.29
C ARG A 120 -0.65 -25.08 -8.56
N MET A 121 -0.16 -23.98 -7.97
CA MET A 121 1.26 -23.59 -8.10
C MET A 121 2.19 -24.56 -7.35
N ALA A 122 1.73 -25.10 -6.24
CA ALA A 122 2.49 -26.03 -5.41
C ALA A 122 2.41 -27.49 -5.89
N ASP A 123 1.45 -27.82 -6.77
CA ASP A 123 1.27 -29.17 -7.35
C ASP A 123 2.36 -29.44 -8.41
N HIS A 124 3.56 -29.72 -7.93
CA HIS A 124 4.70 -30.03 -8.78
C HIS A 124 5.58 -31.10 -8.10
N PRO A 125 6.10 -32.11 -8.84
CA PRO A 125 6.86 -33.22 -8.28
C PRO A 125 8.12 -32.83 -7.49
N ASN A 126 8.66 -31.63 -7.72
CA ASN A 126 9.86 -31.12 -7.02
C ASN A 126 9.47 -30.17 -5.86
N ILE A 127 8.19 -30.04 -5.53
CA ILE A 127 7.72 -29.20 -4.42
C ILE A 127 7.07 -30.10 -3.38
N THR A 128 7.52 -30.00 -2.15
CA THR A 128 6.88 -30.64 -1.00
C THR A 128 6.32 -29.55 -0.10
N VAL A 129 5.00 -29.56 0.10
CA VAL A 129 4.31 -28.64 1.03
C VAL A 129 4.13 -29.34 2.36
N GLN A 130 4.60 -28.71 3.42
CA GLN A 130 4.38 -29.20 4.78
C GLN A 130 3.66 -28.11 5.57
N LEU A 131 2.42 -28.39 5.96
CA LEU A 131 1.60 -27.55 6.80
C LEU A 131 1.82 -27.85 8.28
N ASP A 132 1.26 -27.01 9.15
CA ASP A 132 1.32 -27.15 10.62
C ASP A 132 2.76 -27.30 11.15
N THR A 133 3.70 -26.64 10.49
CA THR A 133 5.14 -26.68 10.81
C THR A 133 5.58 -25.34 11.36
N ASP A 134 5.98 -25.28 12.61
CA ASP A 134 6.67 -24.12 13.17
C ASP A 134 8.18 -24.22 12.89
N PHE A 135 8.70 -23.28 12.11
CA PHE A 135 10.12 -23.23 11.74
C PHE A 135 11.08 -23.10 12.94
N PHE A 136 10.59 -22.66 14.08
CA PHE A 136 11.38 -22.49 15.31
C PHE A 136 11.19 -23.63 16.34
N ASP A 137 10.32 -24.59 16.04
CA ASP A 137 10.14 -25.77 16.89
C ASP A 137 11.21 -26.82 16.59
N THR A 138 12.21 -26.90 17.45
CA THR A 138 13.33 -27.85 17.30
C THR A 138 12.94 -29.32 17.45
N SER A 139 11.72 -29.63 17.93
CA SER A 139 11.18 -30.99 17.94
C SER A 139 10.76 -31.50 16.57
N GLN A 140 10.57 -30.59 15.61
CA GLN A 140 10.15 -30.93 14.26
C GLN A 140 11.36 -31.22 13.35
N PRO A 141 11.21 -32.12 12.37
CA PRO A 141 12.33 -32.53 11.49
C PRO A 141 12.81 -31.39 10.58
N ILE A 142 11.94 -30.44 10.23
CA ILE A 142 12.28 -29.24 9.46
C ILE A 142 12.14 -28.05 10.41
N ASN A 143 13.26 -27.51 10.84
CA ASN A 143 13.33 -26.35 11.73
C ASN A 143 14.57 -25.51 11.40
N LYS A 144 14.66 -24.31 11.98
CA LYS A 144 15.76 -23.36 11.75
C LYS A 144 17.13 -24.00 11.93
N ASP A 145 17.34 -24.72 13.05
CA ASP A 145 18.65 -25.28 13.38
C ASP A 145 19.04 -26.46 12.47
N ALA A 146 18.05 -27.21 11.99
CA ALA A 146 18.29 -28.34 11.11
C ALA A 146 18.63 -27.94 9.66
N VAL A 147 18.13 -26.80 9.16
CA VAL A 147 18.22 -26.47 7.74
C VAL A 147 19.09 -25.25 7.42
N VAL A 148 19.23 -24.28 8.33
CA VAL A 148 20.07 -23.10 8.08
C VAL A 148 21.54 -23.52 7.98
N GLY A 149 22.21 -23.10 6.92
CA GLY A 149 23.58 -23.48 6.62
C GLY A 149 23.73 -24.83 5.90
N GLN A 150 22.66 -25.63 5.78
CA GLN A 150 22.65 -26.88 5.01
C GLN A 150 22.06 -26.68 3.62
N VAL A 151 21.01 -25.87 3.52
CA VAL A 151 20.32 -25.53 2.28
C VAL A 151 20.01 -24.03 2.23
N PRO A 152 19.83 -23.44 1.03
CA PRO A 152 19.32 -22.09 0.92
C PRO A 152 17.91 -21.98 1.54
N VAL A 153 17.69 -20.99 2.42
CA VAL A 153 16.43 -20.75 3.10
C VAL A 153 15.89 -19.38 2.71
N LEU A 154 14.65 -19.32 2.23
CA LEU A 154 13.86 -18.08 2.08
C LEU A 154 12.83 -18.03 3.20
N TYR A 155 13.13 -17.29 4.23
CA TYR A 155 12.21 -17.08 5.34
C TYR A 155 11.32 -15.86 5.08
N THR A 156 10.01 -16.07 5.03
CA THR A 156 9.01 -15.01 4.77
C THR A 156 8.16 -14.65 5.99
N GLY A 157 8.48 -15.20 7.16
CA GLY A 157 7.84 -14.88 8.42
C GLY A 157 8.39 -13.58 9.05
N PRO A 158 7.97 -13.26 10.29
CA PRO A 158 8.44 -12.08 11.01
C PRO A 158 9.97 -12.08 11.18
N VAL A 159 10.63 -11.04 10.68
CA VAL A 159 12.10 -10.98 10.68
C VAL A 159 12.67 -10.84 12.08
N ASP A 160 11.98 -10.14 12.98
CA ASP A 160 12.33 -10.03 14.39
C ASP A 160 12.33 -11.41 15.07
N ARG A 161 11.32 -12.24 14.82
CA ARG A 161 11.30 -13.62 15.32
C ARG A 161 12.46 -14.45 14.80
N TYR A 162 12.91 -14.22 13.54
CA TYR A 162 14.06 -14.95 12.99
C TYR A 162 15.35 -14.66 13.75
N PHE A 163 15.51 -13.45 14.29
CA PHE A 163 16.64 -12.99 15.09
C PHE A 163 16.36 -12.94 16.59
N ASP A 164 15.35 -13.69 17.05
CA ASP A 164 14.99 -13.80 18.47
C ASP A 164 14.75 -12.42 19.13
N SER A 165 14.23 -11.46 18.36
CA SER A 165 13.96 -10.07 18.78
C SER A 165 15.16 -9.34 19.40
N THR A 166 16.39 -9.73 19.05
CA THR A 166 17.62 -9.17 19.64
C THR A 166 17.80 -7.68 19.39
N GLU A 167 17.25 -7.18 18.29
CA GLU A 167 17.24 -5.75 17.92
C GLU A 167 15.88 -5.06 18.21
N GLY A 168 14.97 -5.77 18.90
CA GLY A 168 13.62 -5.32 19.21
C GLY A 168 12.55 -6.02 18.40
N GLU A 169 11.29 -5.70 18.69
CA GLU A 169 10.11 -6.27 18.03
C GLU A 169 9.54 -5.27 17.01
N LEU A 170 9.11 -5.79 15.85
CA LEU A 170 8.38 -5.00 14.87
C LEU A 170 6.93 -4.82 15.32
N SER A 171 6.45 -3.59 15.28
CA SER A 171 5.06 -3.27 15.58
C SER A 171 4.16 -3.43 14.37
N TRP A 172 2.90 -3.77 14.61
CA TRP A 172 1.83 -3.81 13.61
C TRP A 172 0.62 -3.02 14.09
N ARG A 173 -0.35 -2.83 13.20
CA ARG A 173 -1.64 -2.23 13.54
C ARG A 173 -2.76 -3.19 13.18
N THR A 174 -3.63 -3.45 14.14
CA THR A 174 -4.89 -4.14 13.90
C THR A 174 -5.90 -3.14 13.34
N LEU A 175 -6.62 -3.53 12.29
CA LEU A 175 -7.71 -2.76 11.71
C LEU A 175 -9.01 -3.49 11.98
N ASP A 176 -9.95 -2.80 12.60
CA ASP A 176 -11.33 -3.24 12.76
C ASP A 176 -12.17 -2.61 11.65
N PHE A 177 -12.96 -3.44 10.95
CA PHE A 177 -13.81 -3.00 9.86
C PHE A 177 -15.27 -3.03 10.33
N GLU A 178 -15.99 -1.92 10.14
CA GLU A 178 -17.42 -1.78 10.40
C GLU A 178 -18.22 -1.71 9.10
#